data_d30009ff53731835cd24decf2a15a04a
#
_entry.id   d30009ff53731835cd24decf2a15a04a
#
_cell.length_a   1.000
_cell.length_b   1.000
_cell.length_c   1.000
_cell.angle_alpha   90.00
_cell.angle_beta   90.00
_cell.angle_gamma   90.00
#
_symmetry.space_group_name_H-M   'P 1'
#
loop_
_entity.id
_entity.type
_entity.pdbx_description
1 polymer ?
#
loop_
_entity_poly.entity_id
_entity_poly.type
_entity_poly.pdbx_seq_one_letter_code
_entity_poly.pdbx_strand_id
1 'polypeptide(L)'
;MVEQLKHECGVALVRLLKPKSYYEQKYGTQSYALNKLYLMMEKQHNRGQEGAGIACVDMNAPVGTEYMFREKALGKDAITEIFDLVTPEWTNAQLFMGHLRYSTTGKSGLQYIHPFLRRNNWRAKNLCLCGNFNMTNIDEIFAKMVEQGQSPRIYSDSYITLELMGHRLDREVERLFVEAKQKGLEGTDITHYIEDNVQMANVLRTTMTDYDGGYVMCGMTGSGEMFAMRDPWGIRPAFFYRDDEVVAVASERAVLQTTFDLTYEDILELPAGGALIVHKDGSSVVEKILEAKAQTRCSFERIYFSRGSDRDIYHERKQLGLQLTEPILRTIDGDTEHTVFSFIPNTAEVAFYGMMEGLRNKGLNVHSEKVAWKDIKLRTFITEAGARNDLASHVYDITYGSLRPYEDNLVIIDDSIVRGTTLKESIFKILDRLHPKKIVMVSSSPQIRYPDYYGIDMACLEELCAFRAAIALIEERGMWQLINDVYKTCLAELSKPAAEQTNCVSDIYKPFSIEEIDKKMAEMLRPSGMQAPVEFVFQTIEGLHAACPDHQGDWYFTGHYPTPGGNRLVNQAFVRLTEQQHDINNRKQYM
;
A
#
# COMPACT_ATOMS: atom_id res chain seq x y z
N MET A 1 1.75 5.80 20.57
CA MET A 1 0.93 5.73 19.34
C MET A 1 0.37 4.33 19.28
N VAL A 2 -0.95 4.18 19.15
CA VAL A 2 -1.53 2.88 18.80
C VAL A 2 -1.08 2.59 17.41
N GLU A 3 -0.27 1.56 17.27
CA GLU A 3 0.31 1.17 16.01
C GLU A 3 -0.75 0.43 15.19
N GLN A 4 -1.26 1.08 14.17
CA GLN A 4 -1.85 0.40 13.03
C GLN A 4 -0.83 0.52 11.91
N LEU A 5 -0.60 -0.60 11.23
CA LEU A 5 -0.01 -0.56 9.90
C LEU A 5 -0.75 0.51 9.13
N LYS A 6 -0.02 1.48 8.69
CA LYS A 6 -0.56 2.55 7.91
C LYS A 6 -0.74 2.04 6.50
N HIS A 7 -1.87 2.41 5.90
CA HIS A 7 -2.39 1.80 4.69
C HIS A 7 -1.76 2.41 3.42
N GLU A 8 -1.92 1.72 2.32
CA GLU A 8 -1.52 2.17 0.99
C GLU A 8 -2.55 3.13 0.40
N CYS A 9 -2.12 3.96 -0.58
CA CYS A 9 -3.00 4.85 -1.30
C CYS A 9 -4.06 4.10 -2.13
N GLY A 10 -5.24 4.72 -2.31
CA GLY A 10 -6.29 4.25 -3.21
C GLY A 10 -6.44 5.17 -4.41
N VAL A 11 -6.61 4.59 -5.61
CA VAL A 11 -6.88 5.33 -6.85
C VAL A 11 -8.26 5.00 -7.40
N ALA A 12 -8.92 6.00 -8.00
CA ALA A 12 -10.18 5.85 -8.69
C ALA A 12 -10.20 6.72 -9.95
N LEU A 13 -10.58 6.17 -11.10
CA LEU A 13 -10.83 6.91 -12.34
C LEU A 13 -12.19 6.56 -12.89
N VAL A 14 -12.86 7.56 -13.49
CA VAL A 14 -14.10 7.36 -14.22
C VAL A 14 -14.06 8.23 -15.49
N ARG A 15 -14.28 7.60 -16.65
CA ARG A 15 -14.46 8.26 -17.95
C ARG A 15 -15.87 8.00 -18.45
N LEU A 16 -16.62 9.06 -18.70
CA LEU A 16 -17.94 9.00 -19.33
C LEU A 16 -17.80 8.94 -20.86
N LEU A 17 -18.46 7.98 -21.49
CA LEU A 17 -18.39 7.75 -22.96
C LEU A 17 -19.62 8.26 -23.71
N LYS A 18 -20.70 8.63 -22.99
CA LYS A 18 -21.93 9.20 -23.54
C LYS A 18 -22.07 10.67 -23.13
N PRO A 19 -22.90 11.44 -23.83
CA PRO A 19 -23.24 12.81 -23.43
C PRO A 19 -23.91 12.85 -22.05
N LYS A 20 -23.75 13.95 -21.31
CA LYS A 20 -24.36 14.18 -19.99
C LYS A 20 -25.87 13.88 -19.96
N SER A 21 -26.60 14.28 -21.00
CA SER A 21 -28.06 14.04 -21.13
C SER A 21 -28.44 12.56 -21.13
N TYR A 22 -27.56 11.67 -21.59
CA TYR A 22 -27.78 10.23 -21.54
C TYR A 22 -27.86 9.73 -20.09
N TYR A 23 -26.92 10.15 -19.23
CA TYR A 23 -26.90 9.72 -17.83
C TYR A 23 -28.06 10.32 -17.04
N GLU A 24 -28.41 11.58 -17.33
CA GLU A 24 -29.58 12.23 -16.75
C GLU A 24 -30.88 11.46 -17.10
N GLN A 25 -31.05 11.06 -18.35
CA GLN A 25 -32.21 10.31 -18.79
C GLN A 25 -32.25 8.89 -18.24
N LYS A 26 -31.10 8.19 -18.21
CA LYS A 26 -31.04 6.80 -17.80
C LYS A 26 -31.02 6.62 -16.29
N TYR A 27 -30.28 7.47 -15.56
CA TYR A 27 -29.99 7.33 -14.13
C TYR A 27 -30.65 8.42 -13.28
N GLY A 28 -31.36 9.38 -13.88
CA GLY A 28 -32.06 10.45 -13.18
C GLY A 28 -31.15 11.50 -12.55
N THR A 29 -29.87 11.58 -12.94
CA THR A 29 -28.92 12.52 -12.35
C THR A 29 -27.85 12.98 -13.35
N GLN A 30 -27.48 14.26 -13.27
CA GLN A 30 -26.33 14.83 -13.99
C GLN A 30 -25.00 14.54 -13.31
N SER A 31 -25.03 14.12 -12.04
CA SER A 31 -23.85 13.83 -11.21
C SER A 31 -23.44 12.36 -11.23
N TYR A 32 -23.82 11.60 -12.26
CA TYR A 32 -23.58 10.14 -12.31
C TYR A 32 -22.13 9.77 -12.00
N ALA A 33 -21.16 10.39 -12.71
CA ALA A 33 -19.73 10.09 -12.50
C ALA A 33 -19.24 10.51 -11.11
N LEU A 34 -19.68 11.66 -10.60
CA LEU A 34 -19.34 12.14 -9.26
C LEU A 34 -19.87 11.18 -8.19
N ASN A 35 -21.12 10.70 -8.34
CA ASN A 35 -21.70 9.72 -7.42
C ASN A 35 -20.93 8.38 -7.44
N LYS A 36 -20.53 7.93 -8.64
CA LYS A 36 -19.70 6.72 -8.78
C LYS A 36 -18.31 6.91 -8.18
N LEU A 37 -17.68 8.06 -8.44
CA LEU A 37 -16.36 8.40 -7.86
C LEU A 37 -16.42 8.46 -6.33
N TYR A 38 -17.45 9.11 -5.76
CA TYR A 38 -17.67 9.14 -4.32
C TYR A 38 -17.76 7.73 -3.73
N LEU A 39 -18.60 6.86 -4.32
CA LEU A 39 -18.74 5.48 -3.88
C LEU A 39 -17.44 4.69 -3.99
N MET A 40 -16.69 4.86 -5.09
CA MET A 40 -15.38 4.21 -5.27
C MET A 40 -14.39 4.65 -4.18
N MET A 41 -14.38 5.93 -3.82
CA MET A 41 -13.50 6.45 -2.77
C MET A 41 -13.94 5.95 -1.39
N GLU A 42 -15.22 6.01 -1.04
CA GLU A 42 -15.76 5.47 0.20
C GLU A 42 -15.49 3.95 0.36
N LYS A 43 -15.63 3.20 -0.73
CA LYS A 43 -15.32 1.77 -0.73
C LYS A 43 -13.82 1.46 -0.59
N GLN A 44 -12.95 2.42 -0.81
CA GLN A 44 -11.49 2.32 -0.65
C GLN A 44 -10.96 3.08 0.58
N HIS A 45 -11.80 3.59 1.49
CA HIS A 45 -11.34 4.35 2.65
C HIS A 45 -10.41 3.54 3.58
N ASN A 46 -10.43 2.20 3.49
CA ASN A 46 -9.46 1.33 4.15
C ASN A 46 -8.01 1.62 3.72
N ARG A 47 -7.78 2.12 2.49
CA ARG A 47 -6.44 2.40 1.95
C ARG A 47 -5.87 3.73 2.43
N GLY A 48 -6.63 4.81 2.44
CA GLY A 48 -6.12 6.12 2.81
C GLY A 48 -7.05 6.92 3.70
N GLN A 49 -6.56 7.36 4.87
CA GLN A 49 -7.33 8.13 5.86
C GLN A 49 -6.67 9.44 6.30
N GLU A 50 -5.55 9.82 5.68
CA GLU A 50 -4.84 11.07 6.01
C GLU A 50 -5.32 12.26 5.19
N GLY A 51 -5.93 11.98 4.07
CA GLY A 51 -6.48 12.97 3.19
C GLY A 51 -6.98 12.37 1.89
N ALA A 52 -7.74 13.16 1.17
CA ALA A 52 -8.32 12.79 -0.11
C ALA A 52 -8.24 13.95 -1.10
N GLY A 53 -8.35 13.64 -2.39
CA GLY A 53 -8.48 14.65 -3.41
C GLY A 53 -9.16 14.11 -4.65
N ILE A 54 -9.82 15.02 -5.36
CA ILE A 54 -10.50 14.73 -6.62
C ILE A 54 -10.09 15.75 -7.68
N ALA A 55 -10.18 15.33 -8.95
CA ALA A 55 -10.04 16.21 -10.10
C ALA A 55 -10.98 15.79 -11.22
N CYS A 56 -11.31 16.73 -12.10
CA CYS A 56 -12.04 16.42 -13.31
C CYS A 56 -11.59 17.29 -14.49
N VAL A 57 -11.95 16.86 -15.71
CA VAL A 57 -11.69 17.59 -16.95
C VAL A 57 -12.98 17.72 -17.73
N ASP A 58 -13.36 18.97 -18.02
CA ASP A 58 -14.40 19.31 -19.01
C ASP A 58 -13.75 19.54 -20.37
N MET A 59 -13.87 18.55 -21.25
CA MET A 59 -13.31 18.62 -22.60
C MET A 59 -14.01 19.65 -23.49
N ASN A 60 -15.25 20.01 -23.15
CA ASN A 60 -16.11 20.91 -23.95
C ASN A 60 -16.11 22.34 -23.41
N ALA A 61 -15.36 22.64 -22.36
CA ALA A 61 -15.29 23.96 -21.78
C ALA A 61 -14.86 25.03 -22.81
N PRO A 62 -15.53 26.18 -22.88
CA PRO A 62 -15.17 27.27 -23.80
C PRO A 62 -13.77 27.81 -23.50
N VAL A 63 -13.13 28.38 -24.52
CA VAL A 63 -11.86 29.11 -24.33
C VAL A 63 -12.10 30.30 -23.39
N GLY A 64 -11.17 30.49 -22.43
CA GLY A 64 -11.28 31.55 -21.42
C GLY A 64 -12.00 31.13 -20.14
N THR A 65 -12.42 29.86 -20.03
CA THR A 65 -12.99 29.29 -18.80
C THR A 65 -12.09 28.20 -18.24
N GLU A 66 -12.25 27.90 -16.94
CA GLU A 66 -11.56 26.76 -16.32
C GLU A 66 -12.13 25.44 -16.87
N TYR A 67 -11.28 24.46 -17.11
CA TYR A 67 -11.65 23.13 -17.63
C TYR A 67 -11.03 21.97 -16.85
N MET A 68 -10.11 22.25 -15.93
CA MET A 68 -9.54 21.25 -15.03
C MET A 68 -9.73 21.68 -13.58
N PHE A 69 -10.65 21.04 -12.91
CA PHE A 69 -11.00 21.32 -11.53
C PHE A 69 -10.29 20.33 -10.60
N ARG A 70 -9.93 20.77 -9.39
CA ARG A 70 -9.27 19.93 -8.39
C ARG A 70 -9.53 20.43 -6.99
N GLU A 71 -9.98 19.52 -6.11
CA GLU A 71 -10.18 19.77 -4.69
C GLU A 71 -9.40 18.75 -3.85
N LYS A 72 -8.95 19.16 -2.67
CA LYS A 72 -8.15 18.36 -1.74
C LYS A 72 -8.51 18.70 -0.30
N ALA A 73 -8.51 17.70 0.58
CA ALA A 73 -8.68 17.88 2.01
C ALA A 73 -7.77 16.94 2.82
N LEU A 74 -7.52 17.30 4.07
CA LEU A 74 -6.76 16.52 5.04
C LEU A 74 -7.69 15.93 6.10
N GLY A 75 -7.31 14.79 6.66
CA GLY A 75 -8.01 14.18 7.79
C GLY A 75 -9.01 13.10 7.37
N LYS A 76 -9.73 12.60 8.36
CA LYS A 76 -10.62 11.43 8.21
C LYS A 76 -11.87 11.73 7.40
N ASP A 77 -12.37 12.95 7.47
CA ASP A 77 -13.60 13.38 6.82
C ASP A 77 -13.32 14.01 5.43
N ALA A 78 -12.06 13.87 4.97
CA ALA A 78 -11.57 14.49 3.74
C ALA A 78 -12.44 14.15 2.50
N ILE A 79 -13.00 12.94 2.41
CA ILE A 79 -13.88 12.56 1.29
C ILE A 79 -15.14 13.45 1.32
N THR A 80 -15.81 13.56 2.46
CA THR A 80 -17.00 14.40 2.60
C THR A 80 -16.67 15.85 2.30
N GLU A 81 -15.60 16.39 2.90
CA GLU A 81 -15.17 17.77 2.70
C GLU A 81 -14.94 18.13 1.22
N ILE A 82 -14.22 17.27 0.46
CA ILE A 82 -13.95 17.56 -0.96
C ILE A 82 -15.21 17.49 -1.82
N PHE A 83 -16.16 16.59 -1.51
CA PHE A 83 -17.41 16.52 -2.28
C PHE A 83 -18.38 17.65 -1.94
N ASP A 84 -18.31 18.22 -0.74
CA ASP A 84 -19.04 19.46 -0.38
C ASP A 84 -18.54 20.71 -1.12
N LEU A 85 -17.28 20.69 -1.60
CA LEU A 85 -16.69 21.76 -2.40
C LEU A 85 -16.99 21.66 -3.91
N VAL A 86 -17.59 20.56 -4.35
CA VAL A 86 -17.93 20.35 -5.77
C VAL A 86 -19.00 21.35 -6.22
N THR A 87 -18.68 22.11 -7.26
CA THR A 87 -19.59 23.09 -7.87
C THR A 87 -20.37 22.50 -9.05
N PRO A 88 -21.48 23.13 -9.51
CA PRO A 88 -22.26 22.61 -10.63
C PRO A 88 -21.47 22.39 -11.92
N GLU A 89 -20.40 23.16 -12.14
CA GLU A 89 -19.54 23.05 -13.32
C GLU A 89 -18.89 21.67 -13.45
N TRP A 90 -18.59 21.00 -12.33
CA TRP A 90 -18.04 19.65 -12.33
C TRP A 90 -18.93 18.64 -13.04
N THR A 91 -20.24 18.86 -13.07
CA THR A 91 -21.18 17.96 -13.78
C THR A 91 -21.04 17.99 -15.30
N ASN A 92 -20.32 18.97 -15.86
CA ASN A 92 -20.03 19.06 -17.29
C ASN A 92 -18.82 18.24 -17.71
N ALA A 93 -18.00 17.80 -16.77
CA ALA A 93 -16.78 17.03 -17.04
C ALA A 93 -17.08 15.61 -17.55
N GLN A 94 -16.14 15.06 -18.30
CA GLN A 94 -16.19 13.70 -18.83
C GLN A 94 -15.14 12.78 -18.20
N LEU A 95 -14.05 13.35 -17.65
CA LEU A 95 -12.99 12.60 -16.96
C LEU A 95 -12.98 13.00 -15.49
N PHE A 96 -12.88 11.98 -14.63
CA PHE A 96 -12.87 12.15 -13.18
C PHE A 96 -11.77 11.28 -12.55
N MET A 97 -11.11 11.83 -11.54
CA MET A 97 -10.03 11.20 -10.79
C MET A 97 -10.23 11.39 -9.31
N GLY A 98 -10.08 10.34 -8.53
CA GLY A 98 -10.08 10.36 -7.08
C GLY A 98 -8.84 9.66 -6.50
N HIS A 99 -8.38 10.14 -5.36
CA HIS A 99 -7.25 9.60 -4.64
C HIS A 99 -7.46 9.66 -3.15
N LEU A 100 -7.12 8.58 -2.48
CA LEU A 100 -7.06 8.46 -1.02
C LEU A 100 -5.60 8.35 -0.61
N ARG A 101 -5.15 9.29 0.20
CA ARG A 101 -3.75 9.34 0.60
C ARG A 101 -3.50 8.65 1.91
N TYR A 102 -2.42 7.90 1.88
CA TYR A 102 -1.68 7.50 3.05
C TYR A 102 -0.20 7.89 2.91
N SER A 103 0.38 8.51 3.94
CA SER A 103 1.80 8.94 3.94
C SER A 103 2.67 7.86 4.58
N THR A 104 3.49 7.19 3.79
CA THR A 104 4.41 6.14 4.27
C THR A 104 5.78 6.70 4.66
N THR A 105 6.38 7.49 3.78
CA THR A 105 7.73 8.05 3.95
C THR A 105 7.78 9.57 3.76
N GLY A 106 6.68 10.17 3.27
CA GLY A 106 6.64 11.57 2.87
C GLY A 106 6.20 12.53 3.96
N LYS A 107 6.40 13.84 3.68
CA LYS A 107 5.92 14.94 4.53
C LYS A 107 4.39 14.98 4.53
N SER A 108 3.78 15.30 5.68
CA SER A 108 2.35 15.56 5.80
C SER A 108 2.00 16.99 5.34
N GLY A 109 0.77 17.19 4.88
CA GLY A 109 0.25 18.51 4.49
C GLY A 109 -0.52 18.48 3.17
N LEU A 110 -1.40 19.46 2.95
CA LEU A 110 -2.30 19.56 1.81
C LEU A 110 -1.55 19.58 0.46
N GLN A 111 -0.33 20.15 0.45
CA GLN A 111 0.51 20.21 -0.74
C GLN A 111 0.97 18.83 -1.25
N TYR A 112 0.96 17.81 -0.39
CA TYR A 112 1.35 16.44 -0.73
C TYR A 112 0.16 15.51 -1.03
N ILE A 113 -1.09 16.00 -0.91
CA ILE A 113 -2.28 15.25 -1.30
C ILE A 113 -2.38 15.21 -2.83
N HIS A 114 -2.65 14.04 -3.39
CA HIS A 114 -3.02 13.89 -4.80
C HIS A 114 -4.49 14.29 -5.02
N PRO A 115 -4.88 14.62 -6.27
CA PRO A 115 -4.09 14.68 -7.50
C PRO A 115 -3.16 15.91 -7.57
N PHE A 116 -2.03 15.72 -8.24
CA PHE A 116 -1.14 16.82 -8.64
C PHE A 116 -1.54 17.34 -10.02
N LEU A 117 -1.42 18.64 -10.22
CA LEU A 117 -1.82 19.30 -11.46
C LEU A 117 -0.69 20.18 -11.99
N ARG A 118 -0.23 19.88 -13.20
CA ARG A 118 0.67 20.70 -13.99
C ARG A 118 -0.14 21.48 -15.02
N ARG A 119 0.03 22.80 -15.05
CA ARG A 119 -0.73 23.70 -15.91
C ARG A 119 0.13 24.32 -17.02
N ASN A 120 -0.49 24.46 -18.18
CA ASN A 120 0.07 25.10 -19.36
C ASN A 120 -1.07 25.76 -20.17
N ASN A 121 -0.75 26.73 -21.05
CA ASN A 121 -1.74 27.35 -21.93
C ASN A 121 -2.24 26.40 -23.05
N TRP A 122 -1.48 25.35 -23.37
CA TRP A 122 -1.91 24.31 -24.30
C TRP A 122 -2.60 23.19 -23.52
N ARG A 123 -3.86 22.88 -23.87
CA ARG A 123 -4.62 21.82 -23.19
C ARG A 123 -3.88 20.49 -23.16
N ALA A 124 -3.28 20.09 -24.30
CA ALA A 124 -2.52 18.85 -24.43
C ALA A 124 -1.29 18.78 -23.53
N LYS A 125 -0.75 19.92 -23.05
CA LYS A 125 0.38 19.96 -22.10
C LYS A 125 -0.04 20.00 -20.63
N ASN A 126 -1.34 20.13 -20.33
CA ASN A 126 -1.82 20.03 -18.95
C ASN A 126 -1.93 18.57 -18.54
N LEU A 127 -1.44 18.26 -17.34
CA LEU A 127 -1.44 16.91 -16.81
C LEU A 127 -1.89 16.92 -15.35
N CYS A 128 -2.90 16.11 -15.04
CA CYS A 128 -3.32 15.76 -13.69
C CYS A 128 -2.89 14.33 -13.40
N LEU A 129 -2.22 14.10 -12.26
CA LEU A 129 -1.63 12.80 -11.89
C LEU A 129 -1.96 12.42 -10.46
N CYS A 130 -2.35 11.18 -10.24
CA CYS A 130 -2.38 10.53 -8.94
C CYS A 130 -1.83 9.10 -9.02
N GLY A 131 -1.57 8.48 -7.87
CA GLY A 131 -1.13 7.09 -7.89
C GLY A 131 -0.91 6.49 -6.51
N ASN A 132 -0.84 5.17 -6.49
CA ASN A 132 -0.32 4.38 -5.40
C ASN A 132 1.08 3.91 -5.80
N PHE A 133 2.11 4.57 -5.29
CA PHE A 133 3.49 4.30 -5.69
C PHE A 133 4.51 4.74 -4.66
N ASN A 134 5.68 4.11 -4.71
CA ASN A 134 6.90 4.57 -4.08
C ASN A 134 8.09 4.25 -5.00
N MET A 135 8.90 5.29 -5.29
CA MET A 135 10.07 5.15 -6.14
C MET A 135 11.32 4.94 -5.30
N THR A 136 12.07 3.90 -5.61
CA THR A 136 13.33 3.60 -4.93
C THR A 136 14.48 4.45 -5.46
N ASN A 137 14.32 5.06 -6.63
CA ASN A 137 15.36 5.84 -7.34
C ASN A 137 14.99 7.32 -7.57
N ILE A 138 14.20 7.90 -6.67
CA ILE A 138 13.75 9.29 -6.85
C ILE A 138 14.91 10.30 -6.87
N ASP A 139 15.98 10.02 -6.13
CA ASP A 139 17.18 10.88 -6.07
C ASP A 139 17.90 10.93 -7.42
N GLU A 140 18.01 9.78 -8.10
CA GLU A 140 18.62 9.68 -9.43
C GLU A 140 17.75 10.37 -10.49
N ILE A 141 16.43 10.21 -10.40
CA ILE A 141 15.51 10.89 -11.31
C ILE A 141 15.64 12.41 -11.12
N PHE A 142 15.66 12.89 -9.88
CA PHE A 142 15.84 14.31 -9.57
C PHE A 142 17.16 14.84 -10.11
N ALA A 143 18.28 14.15 -9.85
CA ALA A 143 19.60 14.54 -10.34
C ALA A 143 19.63 14.63 -11.88
N LYS A 144 19.07 13.62 -12.57
CA LYS A 144 18.97 13.60 -14.03
C LYS A 144 18.15 14.79 -14.58
N MET A 145 17.06 15.17 -13.90
CA MET A 145 16.26 16.34 -14.30
C MET A 145 17.06 17.63 -14.15
N VAL A 146 17.81 17.79 -13.06
CA VAL A 146 18.68 18.96 -12.83
C VAL A 146 19.80 19.04 -13.87
N GLU A 147 20.46 17.93 -14.19
CA GLU A 147 21.48 17.84 -15.26
C GLU A 147 20.90 18.22 -16.64
N GLN A 148 19.62 17.96 -16.89
CA GLN A 148 18.92 18.38 -18.09
C GLN A 148 18.45 19.84 -18.08
N GLY A 149 18.84 20.62 -17.05
CA GLY A 149 18.52 22.04 -16.93
C GLY A 149 17.15 22.34 -16.32
N GLN A 150 16.47 21.35 -15.75
CA GLN A 150 15.20 21.55 -15.06
C GLN A 150 15.42 21.98 -13.60
N SER A 151 14.47 22.68 -13.02
CA SER A 151 14.48 23.13 -11.61
C SER A 151 13.17 22.75 -10.91
N PRO A 152 12.99 21.48 -10.52
CA PRO A 152 11.79 21.07 -9.78
C PRO A 152 11.67 21.83 -8.45
N ARG A 153 10.49 22.40 -8.18
CA ARG A 153 10.29 23.31 -7.03
C ARG A 153 10.07 22.57 -5.71
N ILE A 154 9.62 21.33 -5.77
CA ILE A 154 9.29 20.53 -4.59
C ILE A 154 10.02 19.20 -4.71
N TYR A 155 10.78 18.87 -3.67
CA TYR A 155 11.41 17.57 -3.55
C TYR A 155 10.43 16.58 -2.89
N SER A 156 9.68 15.89 -3.73
CA SER A 156 8.85 14.74 -3.38
C SER A 156 8.69 13.84 -4.59
N ASP A 157 8.57 12.54 -4.37
CA ASP A 157 8.37 11.56 -5.43
C ASP A 157 7.21 11.92 -6.36
N SER A 158 6.06 12.30 -5.80
CA SER A 158 4.86 12.65 -6.54
C SER A 158 5.04 13.88 -7.43
N TYR A 159 5.76 14.90 -6.95
CA TYR A 159 6.00 16.10 -7.75
C TYR A 159 7.06 15.85 -8.82
N ILE A 160 8.13 15.14 -8.48
CA ILE A 160 9.22 14.80 -9.41
C ILE A 160 8.67 13.92 -10.56
N THR A 161 7.83 12.92 -10.25
CA THR A 161 7.21 12.06 -11.26
C THR A 161 6.24 12.83 -12.17
N LEU A 162 5.47 13.78 -11.61
CA LEU A 162 4.61 14.68 -12.41
C LEU A 162 5.43 15.50 -13.41
N GLU A 163 6.53 16.14 -12.95
CA GLU A 163 7.34 17.01 -13.79
C GLU A 163 8.11 16.21 -14.85
N LEU A 164 8.63 15.02 -14.50
CA LEU A 164 9.26 14.13 -15.48
C LEU A 164 8.28 13.74 -16.59
N MET A 165 7.09 13.25 -16.22
CA MET A 165 6.07 12.84 -17.20
C MET A 165 5.58 14.06 -18.02
N GLY A 166 5.36 15.20 -17.36
CA GLY A 166 5.00 16.45 -18.03
C GLY A 166 6.03 16.91 -19.05
N HIS A 167 7.32 16.75 -18.75
CA HIS A 167 8.40 17.06 -19.71
C HIS A 167 8.36 16.08 -20.93
N ARG A 168 8.06 14.79 -20.71
CA ARG A 168 7.89 13.83 -21.83
C ARG A 168 6.69 14.21 -22.70
N LEU A 169 5.59 14.60 -22.05
CA LEU A 169 4.39 15.08 -22.75
C LEU A 169 4.67 16.37 -23.55
N ASP A 170 5.42 17.32 -22.99
CA ASP A 170 5.83 18.54 -23.72
C ASP A 170 6.58 18.20 -25.00
N ARG A 171 7.53 17.27 -24.94
CA ARG A 171 8.29 16.83 -26.13
C ARG A 171 7.42 16.18 -27.19
N GLU A 172 6.44 15.38 -26.79
CA GLU A 172 5.49 14.77 -27.72
C GLU A 172 4.64 15.83 -28.40
N VAL A 173 4.13 16.81 -27.65
CA VAL A 173 3.35 17.93 -28.19
C VAL A 173 4.19 18.80 -29.14
N GLU A 174 5.47 19.05 -28.82
CA GLU A 174 6.39 19.79 -29.68
C GLU A 174 6.69 19.05 -30.99
N ARG A 175 6.88 17.74 -30.93
CA ARG A 175 7.04 16.89 -32.13
C ARG A 175 5.82 17.04 -33.05
N LEU A 176 4.61 16.93 -32.51
CA LEU A 176 3.35 17.08 -33.26
C LEU A 176 3.14 18.50 -33.79
N PHE A 177 3.57 19.52 -33.04
CA PHE A 177 3.53 20.91 -33.51
C PHE A 177 4.39 21.10 -34.78
N VAL A 178 5.62 20.57 -34.79
CA VAL A 178 6.49 20.62 -35.97
C VAL A 178 5.86 19.85 -37.14
N GLU A 179 5.31 18.68 -36.90
CA GLU A 179 4.62 17.87 -37.92
C GLU A 179 3.40 18.59 -38.51
N ALA A 180 2.56 19.21 -37.65
CA ALA A 180 1.42 20.02 -38.08
C ALA A 180 1.84 21.18 -39.01
N LYS A 181 2.94 21.89 -38.65
CA LYS A 181 3.50 22.95 -39.48
C LYS A 181 4.01 22.44 -40.82
N GLN A 182 4.64 21.30 -40.86
CA GLN A 182 5.09 20.67 -42.11
C GLN A 182 3.91 20.28 -43.03
N LYS A 183 2.75 19.95 -42.43
CA LYS A 183 1.50 19.71 -43.16
C LYS A 183 0.79 20.99 -43.60
N GLY A 184 1.32 22.18 -43.29
CA GLY A 184 0.74 23.46 -43.67
C GLY A 184 -0.44 23.88 -42.80
N LEU A 185 -0.64 23.29 -41.62
CA LEU A 185 -1.70 23.66 -40.68
C LEU A 185 -1.36 24.98 -39.96
N GLU A 186 -2.39 25.76 -39.61
CA GLU A 186 -2.25 27.07 -38.95
C GLU A 186 -3.28 27.24 -37.83
N GLY A 187 -3.01 28.16 -36.90
CA GLY A 187 -3.93 28.55 -35.84
C GLY A 187 -4.49 27.37 -35.03
N THR A 188 -5.81 27.31 -34.91
CA THR A 188 -6.52 26.26 -34.15
C THR A 188 -6.41 24.85 -34.75
N ASP A 189 -6.15 24.75 -36.07
CA ASP A 189 -5.99 23.43 -36.71
C ASP A 189 -4.76 22.71 -36.20
N ILE A 190 -3.70 23.42 -35.80
CA ILE A 190 -2.53 22.82 -35.12
C ILE A 190 -2.93 22.25 -33.77
N THR A 191 -3.77 22.96 -33.00
CA THR A 191 -4.26 22.51 -31.71
C THR A 191 -5.06 21.21 -31.85
N HIS A 192 -6.01 21.17 -32.78
CA HIS A 192 -6.81 19.99 -33.07
C HIS A 192 -5.93 18.81 -33.52
N TYR A 193 -4.98 19.09 -34.44
CA TYR A 193 -4.03 18.07 -34.88
C TYR A 193 -3.24 17.48 -33.74
N ILE A 194 -2.71 18.30 -32.82
CA ILE A 194 -1.96 17.82 -31.65
C ILE A 194 -2.86 16.97 -30.75
N GLU A 195 -4.04 17.49 -30.38
CA GLU A 195 -4.98 16.82 -29.46
C GLU A 195 -5.49 15.48 -29.98
N ASP A 196 -5.61 15.32 -31.31
CA ASP A 196 -6.11 14.10 -31.95
C ASP A 196 -4.98 13.07 -32.26
N ASN A 197 -3.69 13.47 -32.11
CA ASN A 197 -2.55 12.62 -32.49
C ASN A 197 -1.53 12.36 -31.37
N VAL A 198 -1.80 12.79 -30.12
CA VAL A 198 -0.91 12.50 -28.99
C VAL A 198 -0.71 10.99 -28.83
N GLN A 199 0.55 10.56 -28.87
CA GLN A 199 0.92 9.16 -28.66
C GLN A 199 1.22 8.92 -27.17
N MET A 200 0.17 8.77 -26.36
CA MET A 200 0.30 8.60 -24.91
C MET A 200 1.18 7.38 -24.55
N ALA A 201 1.10 6.28 -25.28
CA ALA A 201 1.95 5.11 -25.08
C ALA A 201 3.45 5.44 -25.14
N ASN A 202 3.88 6.34 -26.05
CA ASN A 202 5.27 6.78 -26.15
C ASN A 202 5.69 7.64 -24.94
N VAL A 203 4.80 8.52 -24.48
CA VAL A 203 5.00 9.33 -23.28
C VAL A 203 5.20 8.42 -22.07
N LEU A 204 4.32 7.43 -21.89
CA LEU A 204 4.40 6.47 -20.79
C LEU A 204 5.66 5.60 -20.88
N ARG A 205 6.00 5.10 -22.06
CA ARG A 205 7.20 4.25 -22.27
C ARG A 205 8.49 5.00 -21.89
N THR A 206 8.64 6.22 -22.38
CA THR A 206 9.85 7.03 -22.08
C THR A 206 9.90 7.46 -20.61
N THR A 207 8.77 7.54 -19.94
CA THR A 207 8.69 7.82 -18.50
C THR A 207 9.01 6.60 -17.67
N MET A 208 8.34 5.46 -17.93
CA MET A 208 8.48 4.24 -17.14
C MET A 208 9.88 3.61 -17.24
N THR A 209 10.63 3.88 -18.31
CA THR A 209 12.02 3.42 -18.48
C THR A 209 12.96 4.00 -17.42
N ASP A 210 12.64 5.16 -16.88
CA ASP A 210 13.44 5.81 -15.83
C ASP A 210 13.04 5.38 -14.41
N TYR A 211 11.94 4.63 -14.24
CA TYR A 211 11.39 4.29 -12.93
C TYR A 211 11.92 2.97 -12.36
N ASP A 212 12.32 3.01 -11.10
CA ASP A 212 12.55 1.84 -10.24
C ASP A 212 11.63 1.97 -9.01
N GLY A 213 10.77 0.99 -8.79
CA GLY A 213 9.80 1.01 -7.69
C GLY A 213 8.54 0.22 -7.97
N GLY A 214 7.62 0.22 -7.00
CA GLY A 214 6.27 -0.33 -7.15
C GLY A 214 5.29 0.80 -7.41
N TYR A 215 4.51 0.73 -8.50
CA TYR A 215 3.59 1.81 -8.83
C TYR A 215 2.36 1.40 -9.65
N VAL A 216 1.25 2.05 -9.32
CA VAL A 216 0.12 2.29 -10.21
C VAL A 216 -0.08 3.79 -10.29
N MET A 217 0.04 4.36 -11.47
CA MET A 217 -0.18 5.79 -11.70
C MET A 217 -1.32 6.01 -12.67
N CYS A 218 -2.14 7.00 -12.36
CA CYS A 218 -3.31 7.40 -13.14
C CYS A 218 -3.16 8.85 -13.55
N GLY A 219 -3.47 9.16 -14.81
CA GLY A 219 -3.36 10.51 -15.34
C GLY A 219 -4.48 10.92 -16.26
N MET A 220 -4.70 12.24 -16.36
CA MET A 220 -5.62 12.88 -17.29
C MET A 220 -4.94 14.09 -17.88
N THR A 221 -5.05 14.28 -19.20
CA THR A 221 -4.63 15.52 -19.87
C THR A 221 -5.79 16.49 -20.02
N GLY A 222 -5.47 17.78 -20.18
CA GLY A 222 -6.50 18.80 -20.46
C GLY A 222 -7.19 18.64 -21.82
N SER A 223 -6.61 17.85 -22.74
CA SER A 223 -7.19 17.52 -24.05
C SER A 223 -8.09 16.29 -24.06
N GLY A 224 -8.14 15.51 -22.94
CA GLY A 224 -9.07 14.39 -22.81
C GLY A 224 -8.45 12.99 -22.89
N GLU A 225 -7.13 12.87 -22.99
CA GLU A 225 -6.45 11.57 -22.78
C GLU A 225 -6.52 11.18 -21.30
N MET A 226 -6.83 9.91 -21.02
CA MET A 226 -6.81 9.34 -19.68
C MET A 226 -6.02 8.04 -19.69
N PHE A 227 -5.26 7.78 -18.66
CA PHE A 227 -4.50 6.54 -18.55
C PHE A 227 -4.38 6.03 -17.12
N ALA A 228 -4.17 4.72 -17.00
CA ALA A 228 -3.67 4.06 -15.81
C ALA A 228 -2.52 3.14 -16.22
N MET A 229 -1.37 3.24 -15.57
CA MET A 229 -0.19 2.42 -15.85
C MET A 229 0.29 1.68 -14.61
N ARG A 230 0.89 0.50 -14.82
CA ARG A 230 1.35 -0.39 -13.74
C ARG A 230 2.81 -0.76 -13.92
N ASP A 231 3.52 -0.90 -12.80
CA ASP A 231 4.92 -1.31 -12.78
C ASP A 231 5.19 -2.67 -13.46
N PRO A 232 6.41 -2.91 -14.01
CA PRO A 232 6.73 -4.14 -14.74
C PRO A 232 6.73 -5.42 -13.91
N TRP A 233 6.83 -5.34 -12.58
CA TRP A 233 6.77 -6.48 -11.67
C TRP A 233 5.35 -6.77 -11.17
N GLY A 234 4.40 -5.83 -11.42
CA GLY A 234 3.03 -5.94 -10.96
C GLY A 234 2.88 -5.84 -9.44
N ILE A 235 3.78 -5.11 -8.77
CA ILE A 235 3.83 -4.97 -7.31
C ILE A 235 2.50 -4.46 -6.76
N ARG A 236 1.99 -3.34 -7.35
CA ARG A 236 0.74 -2.72 -6.93
C ARG A 236 -0.46 -3.21 -7.73
N PRO A 237 -1.63 -3.43 -7.10
CA PRO A 237 -2.83 -3.87 -7.80
C PRO A 237 -3.52 -2.70 -8.51
N ALA A 238 -4.07 -2.98 -9.68
CA ALA A 238 -4.98 -2.11 -10.39
C ALA A 238 -5.96 -2.93 -11.22
N PHE A 239 -7.23 -2.56 -11.15
CA PHE A 239 -8.32 -3.21 -11.84
C PHE A 239 -9.09 -2.19 -12.67
N PHE A 240 -9.67 -2.64 -13.78
CA PHE A 240 -10.49 -1.79 -14.61
C PHE A 240 -11.72 -2.52 -15.16
N TYR A 241 -12.72 -1.72 -15.46
CA TYR A 241 -13.93 -2.10 -16.14
C TYR A 241 -14.19 -1.15 -17.30
N ARG A 242 -14.77 -1.65 -18.39
CA ARG A 242 -15.20 -0.84 -19.51
C ARG A 242 -16.41 -1.45 -20.21
N ASP A 243 -17.35 -0.59 -20.57
CA ASP A 243 -18.48 -0.90 -21.44
C ASP A 243 -18.68 0.22 -22.49
N ASP A 244 -19.87 0.34 -23.05
CA ASP A 244 -20.21 1.41 -24.01
C ASP A 244 -20.59 2.74 -23.34
N GLU A 245 -20.67 2.79 -22.00
CA GLU A 245 -21.06 3.98 -21.22
C GLU A 245 -19.88 4.55 -20.42
N VAL A 246 -19.03 3.69 -19.87
CA VAL A 246 -18.04 4.12 -18.90
C VAL A 246 -16.75 3.28 -18.98
N VAL A 247 -15.63 3.93 -18.71
CA VAL A 247 -14.38 3.24 -18.32
C VAL A 247 -14.08 3.63 -16.89
N ALA A 248 -13.83 2.66 -16.02
CA ALA A 248 -13.50 2.87 -14.61
C ALA A 248 -12.26 2.10 -14.20
N VAL A 249 -11.43 2.70 -13.32
CA VAL A 249 -10.23 2.07 -12.74
C VAL A 249 -10.26 2.22 -11.23
N ALA A 250 -9.87 1.19 -10.50
CA ALA A 250 -9.71 1.23 -9.05
C ALA A 250 -8.52 0.38 -8.59
N SER A 251 -8.00 0.63 -7.39
CA SER A 251 -6.97 -0.21 -6.78
C SER A 251 -7.48 -1.60 -6.41
N GLU A 252 -8.79 -1.77 -6.19
CA GLU A 252 -9.40 -3.02 -5.74
C GLU A 252 -10.56 -3.45 -6.64
N ARG A 253 -10.63 -4.76 -6.97
CA ARG A 253 -11.72 -5.35 -7.76
C ARG A 253 -13.07 -5.19 -7.10
N ALA A 254 -13.17 -5.46 -5.81
CA ALA A 254 -14.42 -5.40 -5.04
C ALA A 254 -15.05 -3.99 -5.06
N VAL A 255 -14.24 -2.95 -5.25
CA VAL A 255 -14.72 -1.57 -5.38
C VAL A 255 -15.52 -1.39 -6.68
N LEU A 256 -14.97 -1.86 -7.80
CA LEU A 256 -15.67 -1.82 -9.09
C LEU A 256 -16.92 -2.68 -9.07
N GLN A 257 -16.85 -3.90 -8.51
CA GLN A 257 -18.00 -4.80 -8.39
C GLN A 257 -19.17 -4.12 -7.68
N THR A 258 -18.92 -3.56 -6.51
CA THR A 258 -20.00 -2.95 -5.72
C THR A 258 -20.46 -1.59 -6.22
N THR A 259 -19.61 -0.83 -6.92
CA THR A 259 -19.97 0.50 -7.44
C THR A 259 -20.80 0.41 -8.72
N PHE A 260 -20.48 -0.54 -9.59
CA PHE A 260 -21.12 -0.67 -10.90
C PHE A 260 -22.03 -1.89 -11.02
N ASP A 261 -22.23 -2.64 -9.93
CA ASP A 261 -23.05 -3.87 -9.88
C ASP A 261 -22.57 -4.93 -10.88
N LEU A 262 -21.26 -5.23 -10.83
CA LEU A 262 -20.57 -6.10 -11.78
C LEU A 262 -20.33 -7.50 -11.23
N THR A 263 -20.20 -8.47 -12.14
CA THR A 263 -19.69 -9.79 -11.82
C THR A 263 -18.16 -9.79 -11.71
N TYR A 264 -17.59 -10.90 -11.28
CA TYR A 264 -16.14 -11.05 -11.18
C TYR A 264 -15.47 -10.99 -12.56
N GLU A 265 -16.12 -11.57 -13.56
CA GLU A 265 -15.64 -11.74 -14.93
C GLU A 265 -15.64 -10.43 -15.74
N ASP A 266 -16.43 -9.45 -15.34
CA ASP A 266 -16.51 -8.14 -16.00
C ASP A 266 -15.28 -7.26 -15.73
N ILE A 267 -14.52 -7.58 -14.68
CA ILE A 267 -13.41 -6.75 -14.21
C ILE A 267 -12.08 -7.39 -14.55
N LEU A 268 -11.24 -6.62 -15.21
CA LEU A 268 -9.91 -7.04 -15.64
C LEU A 268 -8.83 -6.44 -14.74
N GLU A 269 -7.78 -7.22 -14.48
CA GLU A 269 -6.58 -6.71 -13.84
C GLU A 269 -5.68 -6.05 -14.89
N LEU A 270 -5.13 -4.88 -14.58
CA LEU A 270 -4.17 -4.20 -15.44
C LEU A 270 -2.86 -5.00 -15.47
N PRO A 271 -2.37 -5.43 -16.65
CA PRO A 271 -1.17 -6.26 -16.73
C PRO A 271 0.09 -5.51 -16.25
N ALA A 272 1.04 -6.26 -15.70
CA ALA A 272 2.35 -5.73 -15.31
C ALA A 272 3.08 -5.14 -16.53
N GLY A 273 3.66 -3.95 -16.37
CA GLY A 273 4.30 -3.21 -17.46
C GLY A 273 3.34 -2.66 -18.50
N GLY A 274 2.02 -2.80 -18.28
CA GLY A 274 0.98 -2.32 -19.18
C GLY A 274 0.37 -0.99 -18.78
N ALA A 275 -0.38 -0.40 -19.70
CA ALA A 275 -1.23 0.74 -19.44
C ALA A 275 -2.58 0.60 -20.15
N LEU A 276 -3.65 0.95 -19.44
CA LEU A 276 -4.93 1.27 -20.04
C LEU A 276 -4.86 2.73 -20.49
N ILE A 277 -5.10 2.99 -21.76
CA ILE A 277 -5.17 4.32 -22.36
C ILE A 277 -6.57 4.51 -22.90
N VAL A 278 -7.22 5.60 -22.52
CA VAL A 278 -8.52 6.03 -23.05
C VAL A 278 -8.30 7.33 -23.79
N HIS A 279 -8.52 7.31 -25.10
CA HIS A 279 -8.30 8.43 -25.98
C HIS A 279 -9.39 9.50 -25.86
N LYS A 280 -9.11 10.67 -26.40
CA LYS A 280 -10.05 11.82 -26.43
C LYS A 280 -11.42 11.42 -26.99
N ASP A 281 -11.49 10.59 -28.01
CA ASP A 281 -12.72 10.09 -28.65
C ASP A 281 -13.49 9.03 -27.82
N GLY A 282 -12.92 8.59 -26.68
CA GLY A 282 -13.49 7.55 -25.82
C GLY A 282 -13.07 6.13 -26.20
N SER A 283 -12.37 5.92 -27.29
CA SER A 283 -11.77 4.62 -27.58
C SER A 283 -10.73 4.25 -26.52
N SER A 284 -10.61 2.96 -26.21
CA SER A 284 -9.69 2.52 -25.16
C SER A 284 -8.90 1.29 -25.56
N VAL A 285 -7.64 1.25 -25.17
CA VAL A 285 -6.71 0.17 -25.45
C VAL A 285 -5.90 -0.17 -24.20
N VAL A 286 -5.58 -1.45 -24.00
CA VAL A 286 -4.57 -1.90 -23.05
C VAL A 286 -3.30 -2.17 -23.83
N GLU A 287 -2.28 -1.35 -23.63
CA GLU A 287 -1.00 -1.47 -24.31
C GLU A 287 0.08 -2.02 -23.39
N LYS A 288 0.95 -2.85 -23.96
CA LYS A 288 2.22 -3.25 -23.34
C LYS A 288 3.21 -2.11 -23.48
N ILE A 289 3.52 -1.43 -22.41
CA ILE A 289 4.44 -0.28 -22.39
C ILE A 289 5.88 -0.75 -22.20
N LEU A 290 6.11 -1.61 -21.20
CA LEU A 290 7.38 -2.27 -20.94
C LEU A 290 7.19 -3.80 -20.89
N GLU A 291 8.28 -4.53 -21.08
CA GLU A 291 8.28 -5.98 -20.84
C GLU A 291 7.98 -6.26 -19.37
N ALA A 292 6.99 -7.13 -19.14
CA ALA A 292 6.72 -7.63 -17.80
C ALA A 292 7.93 -8.41 -17.29
N LYS A 293 8.31 -8.13 -16.05
CA LYS A 293 9.35 -8.87 -15.31
C LYS A 293 8.74 -10.09 -14.61
N ALA A 294 9.54 -10.83 -13.85
CA ALA A 294 9.00 -11.85 -12.96
C ALA A 294 7.94 -11.18 -12.05
N GLN A 295 6.71 -11.68 -12.11
CA GLN A 295 5.62 -11.07 -11.35
C GLN A 295 5.87 -11.24 -9.85
N THR A 296 5.95 -10.11 -9.15
CA THR A 296 6.22 -10.05 -7.72
C THR A 296 5.11 -9.23 -7.05
N ARG A 297 3.88 -9.71 -7.22
CA ARG A 297 2.68 -9.08 -6.63
C ARG A 297 2.79 -9.12 -5.11
N CYS A 298 2.55 -7.98 -4.46
CA CYS A 298 2.63 -7.82 -3.03
C CYS A 298 1.68 -8.77 -2.30
N SER A 299 2.22 -9.67 -1.45
CA SER A 299 1.42 -10.59 -0.65
C SER A 299 0.69 -9.89 0.51
N PHE A 300 1.16 -8.73 0.99
CA PHE A 300 0.45 -7.92 1.98
C PHE A 300 -0.89 -7.39 1.49
N GLU A 301 -1.06 -7.21 0.18
CA GLU A 301 -2.37 -6.93 -0.40
C GLU A 301 -3.39 -8.02 -0.06
N ARG A 302 -2.94 -9.26 -0.01
CA ARG A 302 -3.80 -10.41 0.31
C ARG A 302 -3.97 -10.59 1.81
N ILE A 303 -2.89 -10.43 2.57
CA ILE A 303 -2.89 -10.59 4.03
C ILE A 303 -3.70 -9.48 4.69
N TYR A 304 -3.50 -8.22 4.30
CA TYR A 304 -3.95 -7.06 5.07
C TYR A 304 -4.72 -5.99 4.28
N PHE A 305 -4.12 -5.38 3.23
CA PHE A 305 -4.62 -4.11 2.68
C PHE A 305 -5.94 -4.21 1.94
N SER A 306 -6.06 -5.14 1.00
CA SER A 306 -7.23 -5.26 0.16
C SER A 306 -8.44 -5.80 0.93
N ARG A 307 -9.63 -5.44 0.47
CA ARG A 307 -10.88 -5.81 1.14
C ARG A 307 -11.12 -7.32 1.12
N GLY A 308 -11.42 -7.88 2.28
CA GLY A 308 -11.76 -9.30 2.44
C GLY A 308 -13.10 -9.73 1.78
N SER A 309 -13.84 -8.79 1.19
CA SER A 309 -15.04 -9.06 0.40
C SER A 309 -14.74 -9.45 -1.05
N ASP A 310 -13.50 -9.35 -1.52
CA ASP A 310 -13.07 -9.92 -2.79
C ASP A 310 -13.04 -11.46 -2.67
N ARG A 311 -13.57 -12.17 -3.69
CA ARG A 311 -13.67 -13.62 -3.70
C ARG A 311 -12.33 -14.32 -3.45
N ASP A 312 -11.31 -13.91 -4.17
CA ASP A 312 -9.99 -14.56 -4.12
C ASP A 312 -9.31 -14.26 -2.78
N ILE A 313 -9.37 -12.99 -2.32
CA ILE A 313 -8.80 -12.57 -1.03
C ILE A 313 -9.47 -13.30 0.13
N TYR A 314 -10.78 -13.47 0.08
CA TYR A 314 -11.52 -14.22 1.10
C TYR A 314 -11.01 -15.66 1.20
N HIS A 315 -10.89 -16.35 0.06
CA HIS A 315 -10.39 -17.72 0.02
C HIS A 315 -8.93 -17.82 0.47
N GLU A 316 -8.06 -16.93 0.01
CA GLU A 316 -6.65 -16.91 0.38
C GLU A 316 -6.46 -16.66 1.87
N ARG A 317 -7.18 -15.71 2.47
CA ARG A 317 -7.14 -15.50 3.94
C ARG A 317 -7.63 -16.71 4.73
N LYS A 318 -8.65 -17.42 4.23
CA LYS A 318 -9.05 -18.70 4.83
C LYS A 318 -7.93 -19.74 4.73
N GLN A 319 -7.26 -19.84 3.58
CA GLN A 319 -6.14 -20.78 3.41
C GLN A 319 -4.96 -20.41 4.32
N LEU A 320 -4.64 -19.13 4.52
CA LEU A 320 -3.62 -18.70 5.48
C LEU A 320 -3.93 -19.24 6.89
N GLY A 321 -5.17 -19.11 7.34
CA GLY A 321 -5.57 -19.65 8.64
C GLY A 321 -5.52 -21.17 8.71
N LEU A 322 -5.93 -21.87 7.64
CA LEU A 322 -5.91 -23.32 7.55
C LEU A 322 -4.50 -23.90 7.65
N GLN A 323 -3.51 -23.26 7.00
CA GLN A 323 -2.10 -23.67 7.06
C GLN A 323 -1.51 -23.60 8.48
N LEU A 324 -2.06 -22.77 9.36
CA LEU A 324 -1.60 -22.60 10.74
C LEU A 324 -2.09 -23.69 11.71
N THR A 325 -2.99 -24.58 11.27
CA THR A 325 -3.60 -25.62 12.13
C THR A 325 -2.57 -26.50 12.82
N GLU A 326 -1.59 -27.05 12.08
CA GLU A 326 -0.58 -27.95 12.66
C GLU A 326 0.40 -27.23 13.59
N PRO A 327 0.97 -26.08 13.24
CA PRO A 327 1.81 -25.32 14.17
C PRO A 327 1.09 -24.99 15.48
N ILE A 328 -0.18 -24.56 15.41
CA ILE A 328 -0.97 -24.24 16.60
C ILE A 328 -1.17 -25.48 17.48
N LEU A 329 -1.56 -26.62 16.89
CA LEU A 329 -1.75 -27.86 17.65
C LEU A 329 -0.48 -28.30 18.38
N ARG A 330 0.69 -28.17 17.74
CA ARG A 330 1.98 -28.43 18.39
C ARG A 330 2.23 -27.51 19.59
N THR A 331 1.91 -26.21 19.43
CA THR A 331 2.14 -25.21 20.49
C THR A 331 1.23 -25.40 21.70
N ILE A 332 0.03 -25.95 21.54
CA ILE A 332 -0.88 -26.27 22.64
C ILE A 332 -0.80 -27.76 23.08
N ASP A 333 0.18 -28.53 22.63
CA ASP A 333 0.35 -29.96 22.92
C ASP A 333 -0.90 -30.80 22.57
N GLY A 334 -1.68 -30.37 21.57
CA GLY A 334 -2.93 -31.00 21.15
C GLY A 334 -4.11 -30.79 22.10
N ASP A 335 -3.96 -29.99 23.16
CA ASP A 335 -5.02 -29.74 24.17
C ASP A 335 -6.06 -28.75 23.66
N THR A 336 -6.99 -29.22 22.84
CA THR A 336 -8.12 -28.38 22.34
C THR A 336 -9.25 -28.25 23.35
N GLU A 337 -9.36 -29.13 24.36
CA GLU A 337 -10.39 -29.10 25.40
C GLU A 337 -10.18 -27.91 26.36
N HIS A 338 -8.92 -27.59 26.68
CA HIS A 338 -8.55 -26.47 27.53
C HIS A 338 -7.94 -25.33 26.69
N THR A 339 -8.52 -25.07 25.54
CA THR A 339 -8.07 -23.98 24.65
C THR A 339 -9.23 -23.21 24.06
N VAL A 340 -9.20 -21.89 24.23
CA VAL A 340 -10.14 -20.96 23.61
C VAL A 340 -9.46 -20.30 22.40
N PHE A 341 -10.12 -20.35 21.25
CA PHE A 341 -9.65 -19.77 20.00
C PHE A 341 -10.35 -18.45 19.73
N SER A 342 -9.59 -17.43 19.36
CA SER A 342 -10.09 -16.07 19.09
C SER A 342 -9.29 -15.36 18.01
N PHE A 343 -9.64 -14.10 17.72
CA PHE A 343 -8.95 -13.27 16.74
C PHE A 343 -8.92 -11.80 17.17
N ILE A 344 -7.95 -11.05 16.61
CA ILE A 344 -7.89 -9.60 16.73
C ILE A 344 -8.75 -8.98 15.62
N PRO A 345 -9.79 -8.21 15.95
CA PRO A 345 -10.62 -7.59 14.92
C PRO A 345 -9.84 -6.46 14.19
N ASN A 346 -10.05 -6.23 12.86
CA ASN A 346 -11.09 -6.89 12.03
C ASN A 346 -10.47 -7.80 10.95
N THR A 347 -9.22 -7.53 10.50
CA THR A 347 -8.62 -8.15 9.30
C THR A 347 -8.37 -9.64 9.47
N ALA A 348 -7.99 -10.06 10.68
CA ALA A 348 -7.70 -11.46 11.00
C ALA A 348 -8.93 -12.38 11.04
N GLU A 349 -10.16 -11.85 11.00
CA GLU A 349 -11.39 -12.64 11.16
C GLU A 349 -11.51 -13.75 10.11
N VAL A 350 -11.18 -13.48 8.85
CA VAL A 350 -11.29 -14.49 7.78
C VAL A 350 -10.24 -15.59 7.95
N ALA A 351 -9.03 -15.25 8.36
CA ALA A 351 -7.98 -16.23 8.69
C ALA A 351 -8.40 -17.09 9.91
N PHE A 352 -9.05 -16.48 10.90
CA PHE A 352 -9.64 -17.22 12.03
C PHE A 352 -10.65 -18.27 11.56
N TYR A 353 -11.56 -17.95 10.63
CA TYR A 353 -12.49 -18.95 10.10
C TYR A 353 -11.75 -20.10 9.41
N GLY A 354 -10.66 -19.82 8.69
CA GLY A 354 -9.82 -20.86 8.10
C GLY A 354 -9.13 -21.75 9.13
N MET A 355 -8.58 -21.17 10.19
CA MET A 355 -8.00 -21.89 11.32
C MET A 355 -9.03 -22.81 11.98
N MET A 356 -10.23 -22.30 12.27
CA MET A 356 -11.31 -23.08 12.86
C MET A 356 -11.79 -24.22 11.96
N GLU A 357 -11.85 -23.98 10.65
CA GLU A 357 -12.16 -25.01 9.66
C GLU A 357 -11.10 -26.12 9.64
N GLY A 358 -9.81 -25.76 9.65
CA GLY A 358 -8.71 -26.71 9.69
C GLY A 358 -8.73 -27.62 10.92
N LEU A 359 -9.00 -27.05 12.08
CA LEU A 359 -9.13 -27.80 13.33
C LEU A 359 -10.35 -28.77 13.31
N ARG A 360 -11.52 -28.30 12.83
CA ARG A 360 -12.72 -29.14 12.71
C ARG A 360 -12.57 -30.27 11.70
N ASN A 361 -11.88 -30.03 10.57
CA ASN A 361 -11.60 -31.05 9.56
C ASN A 361 -10.76 -32.22 10.10
N LYS A 362 -10.01 -32.01 11.19
CA LYS A 362 -9.30 -33.06 11.94
C LYS A 362 -10.18 -33.80 12.96
N GLY A 363 -11.47 -33.49 13.02
CA GLY A 363 -12.40 -34.08 13.97
C GLY A 363 -12.24 -33.57 15.41
N LEU A 364 -11.54 -32.45 15.61
CA LEU A 364 -11.31 -31.88 16.93
C LEU A 364 -12.52 -31.06 17.39
N ASN A 365 -12.87 -31.22 18.66
CA ASN A 365 -13.82 -30.35 19.33
C ASN A 365 -13.07 -29.08 19.76
N VAL A 366 -13.49 -27.92 19.26
CA VAL A 366 -12.82 -26.66 19.48
C VAL A 366 -13.78 -25.59 20.00
N HIS A 367 -13.36 -24.90 21.04
CA HIS A 367 -14.11 -23.81 21.66
C HIS A 367 -13.62 -22.46 21.12
N SER A 368 -14.51 -21.64 20.62
CA SER A 368 -14.16 -20.32 20.06
C SER A 368 -15.04 -19.23 20.64
N GLU A 369 -14.39 -18.13 21.01
CA GLU A 369 -15.05 -16.95 21.58
C GLU A 369 -14.53 -15.67 20.94
N LYS A 370 -15.34 -14.63 20.86
CA LYS A 370 -14.89 -13.31 20.51
C LYS A 370 -14.33 -12.63 21.77
N VAL A 371 -13.04 -12.82 22.03
CA VAL A 371 -12.39 -12.31 23.23
C VAL A 371 -12.06 -10.83 23.11
N ALA A 372 -11.53 -10.39 21.97
CA ALA A 372 -11.12 -9.00 21.76
C ALA A 372 -12.15 -8.21 20.94
N TRP A 373 -12.40 -6.97 21.36
CA TRP A 373 -13.28 -6.01 20.71
C TRP A 373 -12.54 -4.72 20.44
N LYS A 374 -12.66 -4.18 19.23
CA LYS A 374 -12.07 -2.89 18.87
C LYS A 374 -13.09 -1.78 18.99
N ASP A 375 -12.87 -0.83 19.92
CA ASP A 375 -13.71 0.36 20.01
C ASP A 375 -13.20 1.46 19.09
N ILE A 376 -13.97 1.72 18.03
CA ILE A 376 -13.64 2.71 16.98
C ILE A 376 -13.87 4.14 17.49
N LYS A 377 -14.70 4.36 18.49
CA LYS A 377 -15.10 5.71 18.97
C LYS A 377 -14.00 6.42 19.76
N LEU A 378 -13.12 5.70 20.44
CA LEU A 378 -12.04 6.29 21.25
C LEU A 378 -10.95 7.03 20.47
N ARG A 379 -10.91 6.89 19.13
CA ARG A 379 -9.89 7.53 18.27
C ARG A 379 -10.03 9.04 18.10
N THR A 380 -11.16 9.64 18.46
CA THR A 380 -11.52 11.00 18.02
C THR A 380 -11.34 12.09 19.07
N PHE A 381 -11.07 11.80 20.34
CA PHE A 381 -11.33 12.79 21.38
C PHE A 381 -10.13 13.42 22.10
N ILE A 382 -8.86 12.96 21.98
CA ILE A 382 -7.78 13.50 22.82
C ILE A 382 -6.48 13.77 22.06
N THR A 383 -6.04 15.04 22.15
CA THR A 383 -4.90 15.63 21.41
C THR A 383 -3.63 15.88 22.24
N GLU A 384 -3.58 15.59 23.53
CA GLU A 384 -2.41 15.89 24.37
C GLU A 384 -1.43 14.72 24.53
N ALA A 385 -0.12 15.03 24.42
CA ALA A 385 0.94 14.04 24.34
C ALA A 385 1.11 13.15 25.59
N GLY A 386 0.69 13.60 26.77
CA GLY A 386 0.80 12.85 28.03
C GLY A 386 -0.29 11.78 28.23
N ALA A 387 -1.48 12.00 27.66
CA ALA A 387 -2.62 11.10 27.79
C ALA A 387 -2.62 9.96 26.74
N ARG A 388 -1.70 9.98 25.76
CA ARG A 388 -1.68 9.02 24.64
C ARG A 388 -1.36 7.59 25.05
N ASN A 389 -0.52 7.38 26.06
CA ASN A 389 -0.14 6.03 26.50
C ASN A 389 -1.26 5.34 27.30
N ASP A 390 -2.02 6.11 28.07
CA ASP A 390 -3.15 5.56 28.84
C ASP A 390 -4.32 5.21 27.91
N LEU A 391 -4.58 6.03 26.89
CA LEU A 391 -5.62 5.78 25.90
C LEU A 391 -5.31 4.62 24.96
N ALA A 392 -4.04 4.34 24.67
CA ALA A 392 -3.64 3.19 23.88
C ALA A 392 -4.07 1.87 24.53
N SER A 393 -4.11 1.82 25.86
CA SER A 393 -4.57 0.65 26.62
C SER A 393 -6.09 0.42 26.54
N HIS A 394 -6.87 1.39 26.07
CA HIS A 394 -8.33 1.35 26.01
C HIS A 394 -8.91 1.24 24.59
N VAL A 395 -8.06 1.02 23.58
CA VAL A 395 -8.51 0.83 22.18
C VAL A 395 -9.25 -0.50 21.98
N TYR A 396 -8.93 -1.46 22.84
CA TYR A 396 -9.54 -2.79 22.82
C TYR A 396 -10.24 -3.06 24.15
N ASP A 397 -11.43 -3.66 24.06
CA ASP A 397 -12.14 -4.28 25.18
C ASP A 397 -12.04 -5.79 25.12
N ILE A 398 -12.35 -6.46 26.23
CA ILE A 398 -12.36 -7.93 26.31
C ILE A 398 -13.68 -8.47 26.85
N THR A 399 -14.03 -9.67 26.40
CA THR A 399 -15.16 -10.42 26.94
C THR A 399 -14.71 -11.17 28.20
N TYR A 400 -15.09 -10.69 29.37
CA TYR A 400 -14.83 -11.40 30.64
C TYR A 400 -15.66 -12.69 30.71
N GLY A 401 -15.07 -13.73 31.29
CA GLY A 401 -15.72 -15.06 31.39
C GLY A 401 -15.67 -15.89 30.11
N SER A 402 -14.92 -15.46 29.10
CA SER A 402 -14.74 -16.18 27.85
C SER A 402 -13.80 -17.40 27.96
N LEU A 403 -13.07 -17.54 29.04
CA LEU A 403 -12.17 -18.66 29.34
C LEU A 403 -12.15 -18.97 30.84
N ARG A 404 -11.70 -20.18 31.21
CA ARG A 404 -11.48 -20.58 32.61
C ARG A 404 -10.10 -20.07 33.06
N PRO A 405 -10.04 -19.15 34.05
CA PRO A 405 -8.77 -18.58 34.52
C PRO A 405 -7.80 -19.66 34.99
N TYR A 406 -6.52 -19.53 34.61
CA TYR A 406 -5.39 -20.42 34.92
C TYR A 406 -5.49 -21.87 34.37
N GLU A 407 -6.58 -22.24 33.74
CA GLU A 407 -6.83 -23.56 33.15
C GLU A 407 -6.70 -23.55 31.64
N ASP A 408 -7.37 -22.56 30.97
CA ASP A 408 -7.44 -22.53 29.52
C ASP A 408 -6.28 -21.76 28.88
N ASN A 409 -5.76 -22.32 27.79
CA ASN A 409 -4.92 -21.58 26.86
C ASN A 409 -5.79 -20.61 26.04
N LEU A 410 -5.22 -19.47 25.67
CA LEU A 410 -5.83 -18.53 24.72
C LEU A 410 -5.01 -18.51 23.43
N VAL A 411 -5.55 -19.04 22.36
CA VAL A 411 -5.01 -18.92 21.00
C VAL A 411 -5.71 -17.76 20.31
N ILE A 412 -4.95 -16.73 19.94
CA ILE A 412 -5.50 -15.53 19.29
C ILE A 412 -4.72 -15.20 18.02
N ILE A 413 -5.43 -15.14 16.88
CA ILE A 413 -4.84 -14.87 15.57
C ILE A 413 -4.95 -13.38 15.21
N ASP A 414 -3.85 -12.84 14.69
CA ASP A 414 -3.78 -11.52 14.04
C ASP A 414 -3.30 -11.68 12.59
N ASP A 415 -3.43 -10.63 11.80
CA ASP A 415 -2.99 -10.64 10.39
C ASP A 415 -1.46 -10.59 10.28
N SER A 416 -0.81 -9.74 11.05
CA SER A 416 0.65 -9.55 11.00
C SER A 416 1.20 -8.90 12.27
N ILE A 417 2.50 -9.12 12.53
CA ILE A 417 3.24 -8.51 13.65
C ILE A 417 4.45 -7.78 13.08
N VAL A 418 4.41 -6.44 13.10
CA VAL A 418 5.48 -5.59 12.55
C VAL A 418 6.40 -5.09 13.65
N ARG A 419 5.94 -4.09 14.41
CA ARG A 419 6.69 -3.43 15.51
C ARG A 419 6.43 -4.08 16.86
N GLY A 420 5.25 -4.64 17.03
CA GLY A 420 4.76 -5.28 18.26
C GLY A 420 4.36 -4.31 19.37
N THR A 421 4.36 -3.00 19.12
CA THR A 421 4.04 -1.98 20.14
C THR A 421 2.61 -2.12 20.64
N THR A 422 1.64 -2.29 19.74
CA THR A 422 0.23 -2.50 20.10
C THR A 422 0.02 -3.78 20.91
N LEU A 423 0.74 -4.87 20.55
CA LEU A 423 0.70 -6.10 21.31
C LEU A 423 1.18 -5.88 22.74
N LYS A 424 2.35 -5.26 22.91
CA LYS A 424 2.97 -5.02 24.22
C LYS A 424 2.19 -4.04 25.08
N GLU A 425 1.81 -2.90 24.51
CA GLU A 425 1.26 -1.78 25.31
C GLU A 425 -0.24 -1.88 25.53
N SER A 426 -0.96 -2.66 24.71
CA SER A 426 -2.42 -2.77 24.78
C SER A 426 -2.87 -4.23 24.89
N ILE A 427 -2.73 -5.02 23.82
CA ILE A 427 -3.39 -6.32 23.68
C ILE A 427 -2.98 -7.29 24.78
N PHE A 428 -1.69 -7.53 25.02
CA PHE A 428 -1.25 -8.46 26.05
C PHE A 428 -1.67 -8.03 27.46
N LYS A 429 -1.67 -6.72 27.76
CA LYS A 429 -2.11 -6.21 29.07
C LYS A 429 -3.59 -6.47 29.34
N ILE A 430 -4.45 -6.34 28.31
CA ILE A 430 -5.86 -6.62 28.50
C ILE A 430 -6.18 -8.12 28.51
N LEU A 431 -5.51 -8.92 27.68
CA LEU A 431 -5.70 -10.37 27.66
C LEU A 431 -5.23 -11.05 28.96
N ASP A 432 -4.16 -10.54 29.59
CA ASP A 432 -3.66 -11.04 30.88
C ASP A 432 -4.68 -10.90 32.03
N ARG A 433 -5.63 -9.94 31.91
CA ARG A 433 -6.74 -9.76 32.89
C ARG A 433 -7.70 -10.95 32.93
N LEU A 434 -7.72 -11.79 31.89
CA LEU A 434 -8.49 -13.03 31.84
C LEU A 434 -7.79 -14.19 32.56
N HIS A 435 -6.53 -14.00 32.96
CA HIS A 435 -5.66 -15.00 33.59
C HIS A 435 -5.56 -16.32 32.78
N PRO A 436 -5.27 -16.28 31.47
CA PRO A 436 -5.10 -17.51 30.71
C PRO A 436 -3.87 -18.30 31.22
N LYS A 437 -3.91 -19.62 31.10
CA LYS A 437 -2.77 -20.50 31.40
C LYS A 437 -1.57 -20.15 30.51
N LYS A 438 -1.82 -19.85 29.23
CA LYS A 438 -0.85 -19.43 28.22
C LYS A 438 -1.56 -18.62 27.13
N ILE A 439 -0.88 -17.64 26.55
CA ILE A 439 -1.32 -16.92 25.35
C ILE A 439 -0.46 -17.40 24.18
N VAL A 440 -1.11 -17.94 23.15
CA VAL A 440 -0.50 -18.26 21.87
C VAL A 440 -0.94 -17.19 20.87
N MET A 441 -0.02 -16.30 20.55
CA MET A 441 -0.23 -15.26 19.56
C MET A 441 0.12 -15.77 18.18
N VAL A 442 -0.87 -15.86 17.31
CA VAL A 442 -0.75 -16.41 15.96
C VAL A 442 -0.75 -15.29 14.93
N SER A 443 0.20 -15.31 14.00
CA SER A 443 0.24 -14.39 12.86
C SER A 443 -0.09 -15.13 11.56
N SER A 444 -1.06 -14.63 10.79
CA SER A 444 -1.36 -15.20 9.47
C SER A 444 -0.31 -14.84 8.42
N SER A 445 0.63 -13.96 8.75
CA SER A 445 1.84 -13.66 7.95
C SER A 445 3.09 -14.29 8.56
N PRO A 446 4.15 -14.53 7.75
CA PRO A 446 5.49 -14.83 8.25
C PRO A 446 6.09 -13.69 9.08
N GLN A 447 7.23 -13.92 9.74
CA GLN A 447 7.99 -12.85 10.41
C GLN A 447 8.40 -11.76 9.43
N ILE A 448 8.07 -10.49 9.75
CA ILE A 448 8.51 -9.34 8.96
C ILE A 448 9.94 -8.99 9.40
N ARG A 449 10.90 -9.29 8.52
CA ARG A 449 12.34 -9.18 8.78
C ARG A 449 13.00 -8.00 8.09
N TYR A 450 12.43 -7.55 6.96
CA TYR A 450 13.01 -6.53 6.10
C TYR A 450 12.03 -5.39 5.85
N PRO A 451 12.54 -4.16 5.67
CA PRO A 451 11.70 -3.00 5.36
C PRO A 451 11.01 -3.13 4.01
N ASP A 452 9.87 -2.45 3.86
CA ASP A 452 9.26 -2.19 2.56
C ASP A 452 9.73 -0.85 1.99
N TYR A 453 9.99 -0.84 0.68
CA TYR A 453 10.36 0.36 -0.07
C TYR A 453 9.40 0.65 -1.24
N TYR A 454 8.27 -0.02 -1.29
CA TYR A 454 7.30 0.08 -2.38
C TYR A 454 5.96 0.68 -1.96
N GLY A 455 5.86 1.25 -0.73
CA GLY A 455 4.73 2.05 -0.28
C GLY A 455 4.01 1.56 0.97
N ILE A 456 4.50 0.51 1.66
CA ILE A 456 3.99 0.10 2.96
C ILE A 456 4.75 0.85 4.07
N ASP A 457 4.08 1.23 5.16
CA ASP A 457 4.70 1.89 6.32
C ASP A 457 5.51 0.92 7.19
N MET A 458 6.52 0.34 6.59
CA MET A 458 7.50 -0.55 7.22
C MET A 458 8.92 -0.23 6.74
N ALA A 459 9.22 1.05 6.51
CA ALA A 459 10.49 1.46 5.89
C ALA A 459 11.68 1.51 6.86
N CYS A 460 11.45 1.46 8.18
CA CYS A 460 12.49 1.58 9.20
C CYS A 460 12.89 0.20 9.74
N LEU A 461 14.14 -0.20 9.48
CA LEU A 461 14.66 -1.52 9.88
C LEU A 461 14.63 -1.71 11.40
N GLU A 462 15.01 -0.70 12.18
CA GLU A 462 15.06 -0.71 13.65
C GLU A 462 13.68 -0.78 14.32
N GLU A 463 12.61 -0.51 13.58
CA GLU A 463 11.26 -0.64 14.11
C GLU A 463 10.73 -2.09 14.03
N LEU A 464 11.28 -2.92 13.15
CA LEU A 464 10.83 -4.31 12.96
C LEU A 464 11.17 -5.17 14.18
N CYS A 465 10.15 -5.79 14.80
CA CYS A 465 10.37 -6.58 16.01
C CYS A 465 11.27 -7.81 15.78
N ALA A 466 11.19 -8.46 14.60
CA ALA A 466 12.06 -9.57 14.26
C ALA A 466 13.53 -9.13 14.09
N PHE A 467 13.78 -7.94 13.52
CA PHE A 467 15.13 -7.39 13.44
C PHE A 467 15.70 -7.08 14.84
N ARG A 468 14.90 -6.43 15.68
CA ARG A 468 15.31 -6.14 17.06
C ARG A 468 15.59 -7.42 17.86
N ALA A 469 14.79 -8.46 17.65
CA ALA A 469 15.03 -9.76 18.27
C ALA A 469 16.35 -10.40 17.82
N ALA A 470 16.66 -10.35 16.51
CA ALA A 470 17.94 -10.84 15.99
C ALA A 470 19.13 -10.05 16.55
N ILE A 471 19.04 -8.70 16.63
CA ILE A 471 20.09 -7.88 17.26
C ILE A 471 20.26 -8.23 18.75
N ALA A 472 19.17 -8.40 19.51
CA ALA A 472 19.24 -8.80 20.91
C ALA A 472 19.92 -10.18 21.09
N LEU A 473 19.65 -11.16 20.21
CA LEU A 473 20.33 -12.46 20.22
C LEU A 473 21.83 -12.34 19.90
N ILE A 474 22.21 -11.44 18.97
CA ILE A 474 23.61 -11.14 18.66
C ILE A 474 24.31 -10.57 19.89
N GLU A 475 23.69 -9.63 20.60
CA GLU A 475 24.21 -9.01 21.83
C GLU A 475 24.40 -10.06 22.94
N GLU A 476 23.38 -10.86 23.22
CA GLU A 476 23.41 -11.90 24.24
C GLU A 476 24.49 -12.96 24.00
N ARG A 477 24.77 -13.27 22.73
CA ARG A 477 25.81 -14.26 22.35
C ARG A 477 27.18 -13.64 22.11
N GLY A 478 27.32 -12.33 22.28
CA GLY A 478 28.59 -11.62 22.07
C GLY A 478 29.08 -11.63 20.62
N MET A 479 28.15 -11.74 19.65
CA MET A 479 28.45 -11.89 18.20
C MET A 479 28.61 -10.54 17.48
N TRP A 480 29.16 -9.52 18.13
CA TRP A 480 29.30 -8.16 17.58
C TRP A 480 30.09 -8.09 16.27
N GLN A 481 30.99 -9.06 16.05
CA GLN A 481 31.75 -9.14 14.81
C GLN A 481 30.85 -9.29 13.58
N LEU A 482 29.73 -10.02 13.72
CA LEU A 482 28.75 -10.20 12.64
C LEU A 482 28.19 -8.86 12.15
N ILE A 483 27.82 -7.93 13.07
CA ILE A 483 27.32 -6.60 12.70
C ILE A 483 28.37 -5.84 11.91
N ASN A 484 29.64 -5.87 12.34
CA ASN A 484 30.73 -5.20 11.64
C ASN A 484 30.99 -5.81 10.26
N ASP A 485 30.90 -7.12 10.13
CA ASP A 485 31.12 -7.81 8.85
C ASP A 485 29.99 -7.51 7.86
N VAL A 486 28.72 -7.53 8.30
CA VAL A 486 27.57 -7.13 7.49
C VAL A 486 27.67 -5.66 7.09
N TYR A 487 28.06 -4.76 8.00
CA TYR A 487 28.29 -3.36 7.70
C TYR A 487 29.31 -3.16 6.57
N LYS A 488 30.47 -3.82 6.66
CA LYS A 488 31.52 -3.77 5.63
C LYS A 488 31.03 -4.33 4.29
N THR A 489 30.26 -5.42 4.34
CA THR A 489 29.69 -6.02 3.13
C THR A 489 28.65 -5.11 2.49
N CYS A 490 27.78 -4.47 3.28
CA CYS A 490 26.83 -3.49 2.78
C CYS A 490 27.55 -2.28 2.10
N LEU A 491 28.63 -1.75 2.67
CA LEU A 491 29.43 -0.71 2.06
C LEU A 491 30.06 -1.15 0.73
N ALA A 492 30.57 -2.36 0.66
CA ALA A 492 31.10 -2.94 -0.57
C ALA A 492 30.02 -3.11 -1.65
N GLU A 493 28.82 -3.59 -1.28
CA GLU A 493 27.69 -3.70 -2.19
C GLU A 493 27.25 -2.34 -2.73
N LEU A 494 27.17 -1.32 -1.88
CA LEU A 494 26.78 0.04 -2.27
C LEU A 494 27.75 0.71 -3.25
N SER A 495 28.98 0.21 -3.37
CA SER A 495 29.95 0.68 -4.36
C SER A 495 29.74 0.09 -5.75
N LYS A 496 28.90 -0.95 -5.90
CA LYS A 496 28.58 -1.60 -7.18
C LYS A 496 27.45 -0.85 -7.90
N PRO A 497 27.29 -1.06 -9.23
CA PRO A 497 26.08 -0.64 -9.94
C PRO A 497 24.82 -1.21 -9.26
N ALA A 498 23.75 -0.43 -9.19
CA ALA A 498 22.53 -0.84 -8.47
C ALA A 498 21.99 -2.21 -8.91
N ALA A 499 22.06 -2.52 -10.21
CA ALA A 499 21.60 -3.80 -10.77
C ALA A 499 22.40 -5.04 -10.29
N GLU A 500 23.59 -4.85 -9.73
CA GLU A 500 24.47 -5.92 -9.25
C GLU A 500 24.44 -6.06 -7.71
N GLN A 501 23.77 -5.14 -7.04
CA GLN A 501 23.70 -5.14 -5.58
C GLN A 501 22.78 -6.24 -5.06
N THR A 502 23.18 -6.86 -3.96
CA THR A 502 22.41 -7.88 -3.25
C THR A 502 22.11 -7.44 -1.82
N ASN A 503 21.04 -7.96 -1.22
CA ASN A 503 20.68 -7.70 0.17
C ASN A 503 21.62 -8.44 1.13
N CYS A 504 22.58 -7.73 1.73
CA CYS A 504 23.51 -8.27 2.71
C CYS A 504 22.97 -8.29 4.15
N VAL A 505 21.89 -7.56 4.43
CA VAL A 505 21.26 -7.55 5.76
C VAL A 505 20.69 -8.91 6.13
N SER A 506 20.43 -9.76 5.14
CA SER A 506 20.00 -11.16 5.34
C SER A 506 20.97 -11.97 6.23
N ASP A 507 22.26 -11.60 6.24
CA ASP A 507 23.29 -12.30 7.03
C ASP A 507 23.10 -12.13 8.53
N ILE A 508 22.40 -11.08 8.98
CA ILE A 508 22.02 -10.87 10.38
C ILE A 508 21.17 -12.01 10.93
N TYR A 509 20.36 -12.65 10.09
CA TYR A 509 19.43 -13.71 10.51
C TYR A 509 20.02 -15.12 10.38
N LYS A 510 21.07 -15.32 9.60
CA LYS A 510 21.65 -16.64 9.31
C LYS A 510 22.05 -17.48 10.53
N PRO A 511 22.57 -16.91 11.64
CA PRO A 511 22.96 -17.70 12.82
C PRO A 511 21.78 -18.22 13.65
N PHE A 512 20.55 -17.79 13.35
CA PHE A 512 19.38 -18.05 14.20
C PHE A 512 18.32 -18.85 13.46
N SER A 513 17.68 -19.79 14.17
CA SER A 513 16.48 -20.43 13.69
C SER A 513 15.27 -19.48 13.78
N ILE A 514 14.18 -19.80 13.08
CA ILE A 514 12.93 -19.06 13.16
C ILE A 514 12.40 -19.07 14.60
N GLU A 515 12.44 -20.23 15.25
CA GLU A 515 11.95 -20.47 16.61
C GLU A 515 12.77 -19.69 17.66
N GLU A 516 14.07 -19.51 17.46
CA GLU A 516 14.89 -18.68 18.34
C GLU A 516 14.48 -17.20 18.28
N ILE A 517 14.19 -16.71 17.07
CA ILE A 517 13.70 -15.34 16.86
C ILE A 517 12.31 -15.19 17.47
N ASP A 518 11.38 -16.16 17.26
CA ASP A 518 10.03 -16.16 17.85
C ASP A 518 10.07 -16.08 19.37
N LYS A 519 10.92 -16.91 19.98
CA LYS A 519 11.11 -16.93 21.43
C LYS A 519 11.64 -15.58 21.94
N LYS A 520 12.62 -15.00 21.25
CA LYS A 520 13.16 -13.68 21.62
C LYS A 520 12.13 -12.58 21.46
N MET A 521 11.33 -12.60 20.39
CA MET A 521 10.22 -11.67 20.22
C MET A 521 9.20 -11.80 21.35
N ALA A 522 8.85 -13.02 21.77
CA ALA A 522 7.94 -13.26 22.88
C ALA A 522 8.48 -12.65 24.20
N GLU A 523 9.77 -12.85 24.50
CA GLU A 523 10.42 -12.24 25.67
C GLU A 523 10.37 -10.70 25.62
N MET A 524 10.71 -10.10 24.47
CA MET A 524 10.78 -8.63 24.31
C MET A 524 9.40 -7.95 24.32
N LEU A 525 8.40 -8.61 23.78
CA LEU A 525 7.05 -8.06 23.64
C LEU A 525 6.16 -8.35 24.85
N ARG A 526 6.53 -9.27 25.73
CA ARG A 526 5.81 -9.55 26.97
C ARG A 526 5.95 -8.35 27.93
N PRO A 527 4.83 -7.72 28.36
CA PRO A 527 4.88 -6.63 29.32
C PRO A 527 5.48 -7.05 30.68
N SER A 528 6.16 -6.14 31.36
CA SER A 528 6.60 -6.37 32.73
C SER A 528 5.38 -6.56 33.66
N GLY A 529 5.44 -7.58 34.53
CA GLY A 529 4.35 -7.91 35.46
C GLY A 529 3.23 -8.78 34.88
N MET A 530 3.25 -9.08 33.61
CA MET A 530 2.33 -10.03 32.98
C MET A 530 2.55 -11.45 33.54
N GLN A 531 1.45 -12.13 33.94
CA GLN A 531 1.51 -13.46 34.53
C GLN A 531 1.55 -14.55 33.47
N ALA A 532 0.70 -14.50 32.47
CA ALA A 532 0.62 -15.51 31.44
C ALA A 532 1.90 -15.57 30.58
N PRO A 533 2.46 -16.77 30.32
CA PRO A 533 3.49 -16.95 29.32
C PRO A 533 2.93 -16.67 27.92
N VAL A 534 3.79 -16.18 27.03
CA VAL A 534 3.44 -15.85 25.63
C VAL A 534 4.30 -16.70 24.71
N GLU A 535 3.67 -17.32 23.72
CA GLU A 535 4.33 -17.97 22.61
C GLU A 535 3.81 -17.41 21.29
N PHE A 536 4.68 -17.36 20.26
CA PHE A 536 4.30 -16.93 18.91
C PHE A 536 4.22 -18.14 17.97
N VAL A 537 3.26 -18.06 17.05
CA VAL A 537 3.15 -18.95 15.89
C VAL A 537 3.02 -18.08 14.65
N PHE A 538 4.00 -18.11 13.77
CA PHE A 538 3.98 -17.42 12.50
C PHE A 538 3.65 -18.35 11.34
N GLN A 539 3.07 -17.78 10.27
CA GLN A 539 2.98 -18.46 8.99
C GLN A 539 4.37 -18.79 8.46
N THR A 540 4.47 -19.86 7.68
CA THR A 540 5.69 -20.17 6.93
C THR A 540 5.64 -19.51 5.54
N ILE A 541 6.80 -19.34 4.90
CA ILE A 541 6.87 -18.83 3.51
C ILE A 541 6.16 -19.80 2.56
N GLU A 542 6.36 -21.10 2.75
CA GLU A 542 5.71 -22.16 1.95
C GLU A 542 4.20 -22.15 2.14
N GLY A 543 3.72 -21.96 3.38
CA GLY A 543 2.28 -21.82 3.69
C GLY A 543 1.68 -20.56 3.06
N LEU A 544 2.40 -19.44 3.08
CA LEU A 544 2.00 -18.21 2.40
C LEU A 544 1.86 -18.42 0.89
N HIS A 545 2.87 -19.00 0.24
CA HIS A 545 2.86 -19.25 -1.20
C HIS A 545 1.79 -20.26 -1.61
N ALA A 546 1.53 -21.26 -0.75
CA ALA A 546 0.43 -22.21 -0.98
C ALA A 546 -0.95 -21.55 -0.85
N ALA A 547 -1.11 -20.63 0.08
CA ALA A 547 -2.36 -19.91 0.29
C ALA A 547 -2.61 -18.81 -0.76
N CYS A 548 -1.55 -18.12 -1.21
CA CYS A 548 -1.58 -16.98 -2.13
C CYS A 548 -0.67 -17.24 -3.35
N PRO A 549 -0.97 -18.22 -4.23
CA PRO A 549 -0.06 -18.68 -5.27
C PRO A 549 0.28 -17.61 -6.31
N ASP A 550 -0.64 -16.67 -6.56
CA ASP A 550 -0.47 -15.58 -7.54
C ASP A 550 0.15 -14.31 -6.94
N HIS A 551 0.43 -14.27 -5.62
CA HIS A 551 0.95 -13.10 -4.90
C HIS A 551 2.17 -13.49 -4.06
N GLN A 552 3.26 -13.80 -4.76
CA GLN A 552 4.52 -14.27 -4.18
C GLN A 552 5.54 -13.15 -3.90
N GLY A 553 5.12 -11.89 -3.95
CA GLY A 553 5.94 -10.76 -3.52
C GLY A 553 6.07 -10.74 -2.00
N ASP A 554 7.21 -11.21 -1.51
CA ASP A 554 7.46 -11.55 -0.10
C ASP A 554 8.75 -10.94 0.47
N TRP A 555 9.31 -9.92 -0.19
CA TRP A 555 10.61 -9.30 0.11
C TRP A 555 10.75 -8.84 1.57
N TYR A 556 9.68 -8.45 2.23
CA TYR A 556 9.69 -8.06 3.64
C TYR A 556 9.79 -9.26 4.60
N PHE A 557 9.59 -10.48 4.11
CA PHE A 557 9.82 -11.74 4.84
C PHE A 557 11.16 -12.37 4.49
N THR A 558 11.47 -12.46 3.19
CA THR A 558 12.64 -13.18 2.64
C THR A 558 13.85 -12.30 2.37
N GLY A 559 13.65 -10.99 2.17
CA GLY A 559 14.69 -10.06 1.72
C GLY A 559 14.98 -10.11 0.21
N HIS A 560 14.18 -10.83 -0.58
CA HIS A 560 14.31 -10.92 -2.04
C HIS A 560 13.57 -9.77 -2.71
N TYR A 561 14.19 -8.60 -2.73
CA TYR A 561 13.59 -7.42 -3.34
C TYR A 561 13.45 -7.56 -4.85
N PRO A 562 12.27 -7.20 -5.43
CA PRO A 562 12.02 -7.35 -6.87
C PRO A 562 12.83 -6.37 -7.72
N THR A 563 13.24 -5.22 -7.17
CA THR A 563 13.98 -4.21 -7.92
C THR A 563 15.37 -3.96 -7.36
N PRO A 564 16.32 -3.52 -8.20
CA PRO A 564 17.68 -3.13 -7.74
C PRO A 564 17.67 -2.10 -6.63
N GLY A 565 16.77 -1.11 -6.71
CA GLY A 565 16.64 -0.07 -5.71
C GLY A 565 16.27 -0.59 -4.32
N GLY A 566 15.47 -1.67 -4.24
CA GLY A 566 15.14 -2.31 -2.96
C GLY A 566 16.36 -2.86 -2.24
N ASN A 567 17.23 -3.58 -2.95
CA ASN A 567 18.49 -4.10 -2.41
C ASN A 567 19.42 -2.95 -1.94
N ARG A 568 19.50 -1.90 -2.73
CA ARG A 568 20.28 -0.71 -2.37
C ARG A 568 19.77 -0.07 -1.09
N LEU A 569 18.46 0.16 -0.99
CA LEU A 569 17.87 0.87 0.15
C LEU A 569 17.99 0.09 1.47
N VAL A 570 17.87 -1.23 1.46
CA VAL A 570 18.04 -2.03 2.68
C VAL A 570 19.49 -2.01 3.17
N ASN A 571 20.47 -2.08 2.26
CA ASN A 571 21.88 -1.94 2.61
C ASN A 571 22.18 -0.54 3.17
N GLN A 572 21.66 0.52 2.54
CA GLN A 572 21.79 1.90 3.03
C GLN A 572 21.16 2.09 4.40
N ALA A 573 19.97 1.50 4.65
CA ALA A 573 19.30 1.56 5.94
C ALA A 573 20.16 0.95 7.05
N PHE A 574 20.76 -0.22 6.79
CA PHE A 574 21.63 -0.89 7.76
C PHE A 574 22.93 -0.09 8.03
N VAL A 575 23.55 0.46 6.99
CA VAL A 575 24.76 1.31 7.13
C VAL A 575 24.43 2.53 7.99
N ARG A 576 23.37 3.27 7.69
CA ARG A 576 22.95 4.45 8.47
C ARG A 576 22.67 4.11 9.93
N LEU A 577 21.98 3.00 10.18
CA LEU A 577 21.68 2.54 11.53
C LEU A 577 22.95 2.25 12.33
N THR A 578 23.91 1.56 11.72
CA THR A 578 25.17 1.21 12.37
C THR A 578 26.01 2.45 12.67
N GLU A 579 26.09 3.42 11.74
CA GLU A 579 26.82 4.68 11.93
C GLU A 579 26.20 5.52 13.06
N GLN A 580 24.86 5.62 13.12
CA GLN A 580 24.16 6.32 14.20
C GLN A 580 24.45 5.71 15.58
N GLN A 581 24.49 4.38 15.68
CA GLN A 581 24.84 3.70 16.92
C GLN A 581 26.29 3.96 17.34
N HIS A 582 27.23 3.98 16.41
CA HIS A 582 28.62 4.34 16.67
C HIS A 582 28.77 5.78 17.18
N ASP A 583 28.06 6.74 16.59
CA ASP A 583 28.09 8.13 17.02
C ASP A 583 27.50 8.32 18.43
N ILE A 584 26.40 7.63 18.76
CA ILE A 584 25.80 7.67 20.10
C ILE A 584 26.75 7.06 21.15
N ASN A 585 27.41 5.95 20.85
CA ASN A 585 28.35 5.30 21.76
C ASN A 585 29.61 6.15 21.97
N ASN A 586 30.12 6.79 20.92
CA ASN A 586 31.23 7.72 21.02
C ASN A 586 30.89 8.92 21.92
N ARG A 587 29.69 9.53 21.75
CA ARG A 587 29.24 10.64 22.62
C ARG A 587 29.09 10.25 24.08
N LYS A 588 28.63 9.01 24.38
CA LYS A 588 28.52 8.51 25.77
C LYS A 588 29.88 8.26 26.42
N GLN A 589 30.96 8.04 25.67
CA GLN A 589 32.31 7.92 26.21
C GLN A 589 32.96 9.27 26.55
N TYR A 590 32.41 10.39 26.03
CA TYR A 590 32.91 11.75 26.27
C TYR A 590 32.03 12.55 27.27
N MET A 591 30.94 11.95 27.78
CA MET A 591 30.14 12.44 28.91
C MET A 591 30.44 11.65 30.18
#